data_e383cc374a8c99d37fd747da24a66c82
#
_entry.id   e383cc374a8c99d37fd747da24a66c82
#
_cell.length_a   1.000
_cell.length_b   1.000
_cell.length_c   1.000
_cell.angle_alpha   90.00
_cell.angle_beta   90.00
_cell.angle_gamma   90.00
#
_symmetry.space_group_name_H-M   'P 1'
#
loop_
_entity.id
_entity.type
_entity.pdbx_description
1 polymer ?
#
loop_
_entity_poly.entity_id
_entity_poly.type
_entity_poly.pdbx_seq_one_letter_code
_entity_poly.pdbx_strand_id
1 'polypeptide(L)'
;MFFALALATLIGFLDALYLTITHYANTAVPCYVGSCEKVLTSSYSVVLGIPIAVYGVVFYLVTLVLLAYYFESKKPIALTLALLATPFGFFASVYFFVLQAWIIQAWCQYCILSGITSTLMFGIALVHYVKGIKKDRPRLASDQ
;
A
#
# COMPACT_ATOMS: atom_id res chain seq x y z
N MET A 1 -13.17 8.28 7.39
CA MET A 1 -12.75 7.01 6.81
C MET A 1 -12.21 7.19 5.38
N PHE A 2 -12.99 7.74 4.44
CA PHE A 2 -12.53 7.99 3.06
C PHE A 2 -11.27 8.87 2.99
N PHE A 3 -11.26 10.02 3.67
CA PHE A 3 -10.10 10.92 3.71
C PHE A 3 -8.84 10.25 4.28
N ALA A 4 -8.98 9.43 5.31
CA ALA A 4 -7.86 8.70 5.89
C ALA A 4 -7.27 7.67 4.88
N LEU A 5 -8.14 6.97 4.15
CA LEU A 5 -7.73 6.05 3.09
C LEU A 5 -7.02 6.79 1.95
N ALA A 6 -7.58 7.90 1.47
CA ALA A 6 -6.98 8.72 0.42
C ALA A 6 -5.64 9.31 0.84
N LEU A 7 -5.53 9.81 2.08
CA LEU A 7 -4.28 10.35 2.61
C LEU A 7 -3.19 9.27 2.74
N ALA A 8 -3.52 8.10 3.29
CA ALA A 8 -2.58 6.99 3.39
C ALA A 8 -2.09 6.53 2.00
N THR A 9 -3.01 6.44 1.02
CA THR A 9 -2.68 6.08 -0.37
C THR A 9 -1.77 7.14 -1.00
N LEU A 10 -2.03 8.42 -0.77
CA LEU A 10 -1.21 9.51 -1.30
C LEU A 10 0.20 9.50 -0.72
N ILE A 11 0.33 9.31 0.60
CA ILE A 11 1.64 9.20 1.26
C ILE A 11 2.43 8.01 0.69
N GLY A 12 1.81 6.83 0.58
CA GLY A 12 2.44 5.65 0.00
C GLY A 12 2.83 5.85 -1.47
N PHE A 13 2.01 6.57 -2.24
CA PHE A 13 2.32 6.92 -3.63
C PHE A 13 3.56 7.81 -3.74
N LEU A 14 3.63 8.87 -2.95
CA LEU A 14 4.77 9.80 -2.96
C LEU A 14 6.07 9.10 -2.51
N ASP A 15 5.99 8.24 -1.51
CA ASP A 15 7.10 7.43 -1.03
C ASP A 15 7.62 6.48 -2.13
N ALA A 16 6.73 5.70 -2.75
CA ALA A 16 7.08 4.79 -3.84
C ALA A 16 7.62 5.53 -5.08
N LEU A 17 7.04 6.67 -5.41
CA LEU A 17 7.49 7.52 -6.51
C LEU A 17 8.89 8.07 -6.26
N TYR A 18 9.17 8.55 -5.05
CA TYR A 18 10.49 9.02 -4.64
C TYR A 18 11.55 7.92 -4.78
N LEU A 19 11.27 6.72 -4.27
CA LEU A 19 12.19 5.57 -4.40
C LEU A 19 12.40 5.15 -5.86
N THR A 20 11.37 5.22 -6.69
CA THR A 20 11.48 4.93 -8.13
C THR A 20 12.40 5.94 -8.82
N ILE A 21 12.20 7.23 -8.58
CA ILE A 21 13.00 8.30 -9.20
C ILE A 21 14.46 8.15 -8.78
N THR A 22 14.74 7.98 -7.49
CA THR A 22 16.12 7.85 -6.99
C THR A 22 16.82 6.61 -7.52
N HIS A 23 16.09 5.50 -7.70
CA HIS A 23 16.63 4.28 -8.31
C HIS A 23 17.11 4.53 -9.76
N TYR A 24 16.27 5.14 -10.61
CA TYR A 24 16.64 5.42 -12.00
C TYR A 24 17.64 6.57 -12.16
N ALA A 25 17.65 7.52 -11.23
CA ALA A 25 18.64 8.60 -11.21
C ALA A 25 20.01 8.18 -10.67
N ASN A 26 20.15 6.93 -10.19
CA ASN A 26 21.36 6.41 -9.51
C ASN A 26 21.83 7.35 -8.38
N THR A 27 20.91 7.99 -7.68
CA THR A 27 21.22 8.88 -6.57
C THR A 27 21.10 8.13 -5.25
N ALA A 28 22.05 8.36 -4.34
CA ALA A 28 21.98 7.81 -2.99
C ALA A 28 20.75 8.33 -2.26
N VAL A 29 19.98 7.41 -1.67
CA VAL A 29 18.80 7.77 -0.87
C VAL A 29 19.25 8.15 0.53
N PRO A 30 18.99 9.40 1.00
CA PRO A 30 19.32 9.79 2.36
C PRO A 30 18.55 8.93 3.35
N CYS A 31 19.27 8.17 4.16
CA CYS A 31 18.71 7.28 5.16
C CYS A 31 19.12 7.76 6.55
N TYR A 32 18.17 8.22 7.34
CA TYR A 32 18.40 8.66 8.71
C TYR A 32 18.35 7.50 9.70
N VAL A 33 17.62 6.44 9.35
CA VAL A 33 17.47 5.25 10.18
C VAL A 33 17.64 4.01 9.31
N GLY A 34 18.66 3.20 9.64
CA GLY A 34 18.95 1.95 8.96
C GLY A 34 19.92 2.08 7.78
N SER A 35 19.83 1.14 6.84
CA SER A 35 20.70 1.03 5.66
C SER A 35 19.86 0.87 4.40
N CYS A 36 19.21 1.96 3.98
CA CYS A 36 18.31 1.96 2.81
C CYS A 36 19.03 1.49 1.55
N GLU A 37 20.27 1.92 1.33
CA GLU A 37 21.06 1.52 0.18
C GLU A 37 21.23 -0.02 0.09
N LYS A 38 21.55 -0.67 1.20
CA LYS A 38 21.68 -2.13 1.26
C LYS A 38 20.38 -2.86 0.88
N VAL A 39 19.23 -2.31 1.26
CA VAL A 39 17.93 -2.88 0.91
C VAL A 39 17.60 -2.62 -0.55
N LEU A 40 17.79 -1.39 -1.03
CA LEU A 40 17.42 -0.96 -2.38
C LEU A 40 18.35 -1.51 -3.47
N THR A 41 19.58 -1.90 -3.14
CA THR A 41 20.55 -2.53 -4.06
C THR A 41 20.57 -4.06 -3.93
N SER A 42 19.79 -4.64 -3.03
CA SER A 42 19.70 -6.08 -2.86
C SER A 42 19.08 -6.76 -4.10
N SER A 43 19.42 -8.02 -4.33
CA SER A 43 18.83 -8.82 -5.42
C SER A 43 17.31 -8.95 -5.31
N TYR A 44 16.73 -8.69 -4.13
CA TYR A 44 15.29 -8.72 -3.86
C TYR A 44 14.59 -7.39 -4.17
N SER A 45 15.35 -6.32 -4.44
CA SER A 45 14.79 -5.00 -4.79
C SER A 45 14.30 -4.92 -6.22
N VAL A 46 14.61 -5.91 -7.05
CA VAL A 46 14.24 -5.99 -8.48
C VAL A 46 13.49 -7.30 -8.71
N VAL A 47 12.29 -7.23 -9.26
CA VAL A 47 11.47 -8.39 -9.64
C VAL A 47 11.21 -8.31 -11.15
N LEU A 48 11.52 -9.37 -11.88
CA LEU A 48 11.38 -9.41 -13.34
C LEU A 48 12.10 -8.26 -14.08
N GLY A 49 13.22 -7.79 -13.53
CA GLY A 49 13.98 -6.67 -14.11
C GLY A 49 13.42 -5.28 -13.80
N ILE A 50 12.34 -5.18 -13.02
CA ILE A 50 11.69 -3.92 -12.64
C ILE A 50 11.88 -3.69 -11.13
N PRO A 51 12.32 -2.49 -10.71
CA PRO A 51 12.41 -2.16 -9.29
C PRO A 51 11.07 -2.31 -8.58
N ILE A 52 11.09 -2.86 -7.38
CA ILE A 52 9.88 -3.11 -6.60
C ILE A 52 9.10 -1.82 -6.29
N ALA A 53 9.79 -0.69 -6.19
CA ALA A 53 9.18 0.62 -6.00
C ALA A 53 8.21 0.99 -7.13
N VAL A 54 8.48 0.56 -8.38
CA VAL A 54 7.58 0.79 -9.53
C VAL A 54 6.25 0.06 -9.34
N TYR A 55 6.29 -1.18 -8.84
CA TYR A 55 5.04 -1.90 -8.50
C TYR A 55 4.25 -1.18 -7.42
N GLY A 56 4.95 -0.58 -6.43
CA GLY A 56 4.33 0.29 -5.43
C GLY A 56 3.66 1.52 -6.06
N VAL A 57 4.34 2.21 -6.97
CA VAL A 57 3.78 3.36 -7.71
C VAL A 57 2.50 2.97 -8.43
N VAL A 58 2.51 1.86 -9.19
CA VAL A 58 1.34 1.38 -9.94
C VAL A 58 0.19 1.05 -8.98
N PHE A 59 0.47 0.32 -7.90
CA PHE A 59 -0.51 -0.05 -6.89
C PHE A 59 -1.20 1.17 -6.26
N TYR A 60 -0.42 2.12 -5.77
CA TYR A 60 -0.96 3.33 -5.14
C TYR A 60 -1.66 4.24 -6.14
N LEU A 61 -1.13 4.36 -7.37
CA LEU A 61 -1.74 5.16 -8.43
C LEU A 61 -3.12 4.61 -8.81
N VAL A 62 -3.23 3.31 -9.07
CA VAL A 62 -4.51 2.66 -9.39
C VAL A 62 -5.51 2.87 -8.25
N THR A 63 -5.06 2.71 -7.00
CA THR A 63 -5.93 2.91 -5.84
C THR A 63 -6.38 4.38 -5.74
N LEU A 64 -5.50 5.36 -5.98
CA LEU A 64 -5.85 6.79 -6.01
C LEU A 64 -6.88 7.10 -7.10
N VAL A 65 -6.69 6.56 -8.31
CA VAL A 65 -7.64 6.75 -9.43
C VAL A 65 -9.01 6.18 -9.08
N LEU A 66 -9.07 4.99 -8.49
CA LEU A 66 -10.33 4.38 -8.03
C LEU A 66 -11.01 5.21 -6.94
N LEU A 67 -10.26 5.76 -6.00
CA LEU A 67 -10.79 6.63 -4.95
C LEU A 67 -11.28 7.97 -5.52
N ALA A 68 -10.56 8.59 -6.45
CA ALA A 68 -10.97 9.80 -7.13
C ALA A 68 -12.26 9.56 -7.94
N TYR A 69 -12.32 8.48 -8.69
CA TYR A 69 -13.51 8.09 -9.44
C TYR A 69 -14.71 7.85 -8.53
N TYR A 70 -14.51 7.19 -7.39
CA TYR A 70 -15.56 7.04 -6.38
C TYR A 70 -16.03 8.38 -5.83
N PHE A 71 -15.11 9.31 -5.58
CA PHE A 71 -15.46 10.63 -5.05
C PHE A 71 -16.37 11.41 -6.00
N GLU A 72 -16.10 11.35 -7.30
CA GLU A 72 -16.86 12.04 -8.34
C GLU A 72 -18.18 11.32 -8.68
N SER A 73 -18.11 10.03 -8.99
CA SER A 73 -19.24 9.25 -9.51
C SER A 73 -20.13 8.64 -8.42
N LYS A 74 -19.65 8.56 -7.17
CA LYS A 74 -20.30 7.88 -6.02
C LYS A 74 -20.65 6.40 -6.28
N LYS A 75 -20.08 5.79 -7.32
CA LYS A 75 -20.33 4.39 -7.66
C LYS A 75 -19.64 3.47 -6.67
N PRO A 76 -20.36 2.59 -5.96
CA PRO A 76 -19.79 1.75 -4.90
C PRO A 76 -18.75 0.76 -5.43
N ILE A 77 -18.83 0.39 -6.71
CA ILE A 77 -17.89 -0.55 -7.33
C ILE A 77 -16.43 -0.05 -7.26
N ALA A 78 -16.19 1.24 -7.46
CA ALA A 78 -14.86 1.80 -7.42
C ALA A 78 -14.24 1.71 -6.00
N LEU A 79 -15.05 2.02 -4.98
CA LEU A 79 -14.61 1.87 -3.59
C LEU A 79 -14.37 0.40 -3.26
N THR A 80 -15.23 -0.49 -3.70
CA THR A 80 -15.07 -1.95 -3.48
C THR A 80 -13.78 -2.45 -4.10
N LEU A 81 -13.46 -2.06 -5.34
CA LEU A 81 -12.21 -2.43 -6.01
C LEU A 81 -10.98 -1.87 -5.28
N ALA A 82 -11.03 -0.60 -4.85
CA ALA A 82 -9.97 0.00 -4.07
C ALA A 82 -9.74 -0.74 -2.74
N LEU A 83 -10.80 -1.13 -2.04
CA LEU A 83 -10.72 -1.88 -0.79
C LEU A 83 -10.22 -3.32 -1.01
N LEU A 84 -10.61 -3.97 -2.10
CA LEU A 84 -10.14 -5.31 -2.48
C LEU A 84 -8.66 -5.35 -2.88
N ALA A 85 -8.08 -4.24 -3.30
CA ALA A 85 -6.66 -4.13 -3.57
C ALA A 85 -5.82 -4.08 -2.29
N THR A 86 -6.36 -3.60 -1.16
CA THR A 86 -5.60 -3.37 0.08
C THR A 86 -4.98 -4.63 0.70
N PRO A 87 -5.62 -5.84 0.70
CA PRO A 87 -4.98 -7.06 1.17
C PRO A 87 -3.70 -7.39 0.40
N PHE A 88 -3.69 -7.16 -0.91
CA PHE A 88 -2.51 -7.40 -1.73
C PHE A 88 -1.33 -6.52 -1.30
N GLY A 89 -1.56 -5.22 -1.09
CA GLY A 89 -0.54 -4.30 -0.57
C GLY A 89 -0.05 -4.70 0.82
N PHE A 90 -0.96 -5.14 1.69
CA PHE A 90 -0.61 -5.61 3.04
C PHE A 90 0.28 -6.85 3.02
N PHE A 91 -0.08 -7.89 2.28
CA PHE A 91 0.72 -9.11 2.19
C PHE A 91 2.07 -8.89 1.53
N ALA A 92 2.14 -8.04 0.49
CA ALA A 92 3.40 -7.62 -0.10
C ALA A 92 4.30 -6.91 0.94
N SER A 93 3.73 -6.02 1.75
CA SER A 93 4.46 -5.31 2.81
C SER A 93 4.98 -6.26 3.89
N VAL A 94 4.18 -7.25 4.30
CA VAL A 94 4.62 -8.29 5.24
C VAL A 94 5.79 -9.09 4.65
N TYR A 95 5.70 -9.48 3.39
CA TYR A 95 6.77 -10.19 2.70
C TYR A 95 8.09 -9.40 2.71
N PHE A 96 8.05 -8.12 2.35
CA PHE A 96 9.24 -7.26 2.37
C PHE A 96 9.75 -6.98 3.77
N PHE A 97 8.88 -6.89 4.76
CA PHE A 97 9.28 -6.77 6.16
C PHE A 97 10.08 -8.00 6.62
N VAL A 98 9.60 -9.19 6.28
CA VAL A 98 10.29 -10.45 6.56
C VAL A 98 11.66 -10.51 5.86
N LEU A 99 11.74 -10.12 4.57
CA LEU A 99 12.99 -10.04 3.84
C LEU A 99 14.02 -9.12 4.52
N GLN A 100 13.59 -7.94 4.95
CA GLN A 100 14.45 -6.98 5.64
C GLN A 100 14.95 -7.50 6.99
N ALA A 101 14.07 -8.17 7.76
CA ALA A 101 14.39 -8.65 9.09
C ALA A 101 15.32 -9.88 9.10
N TRP A 102 15.08 -10.85 8.22
CA TRP A 102 15.77 -12.14 8.29
C TRP A 102 16.78 -12.39 7.18
N ILE A 103 16.56 -11.86 5.99
CA ILE A 103 17.40 -12.16 4.82
C ILE A 103 18.42 -11.05 4.57
N ILE A 104 17.95 -9.81 4.44
CA ILE A 104 18.82 -8.66 4.14
C ILE A 104 19.51 -8.17 5.42
N GLN A 105 18.88 -8.35 6.57
CA GLN A 105 19.33 -7.87 7.88
C GLN A 105 19.69 -6.38 7.85
N ALA A 106 18.84 -5.60 7.19
CA ALA A 106 18.95 -4.16 7.08
C ALA A 106 17.54 -3.55 6.97
N TRP A 107 17.36 -2.39 7.58
CA TRP A 107 16.09 -1.70 7.60
C TRP A 107 16.10 -0.52 6.63
N CYS A 108 15.00 -0.32 5.93
CA CYS A 108 14.78 0.83 5.06
C CYS A 108 13.59 1.62 5.59
N GLN A 109 13.83 2.88 6.01
CA GLN A 109 12.78 3.75 6.57
C GLN A 109 11.63 3.98 5.59
N TYR A 110 11.89 4.09 4.30
CA TYR A 110 10.89 4.26 3.25
C TYR A 110 10.04 3.00 3.07
N CYS A 111 10.67 1.82 3.08
CA CYS A 111 9.95 0.55 3.02
C CYS A 111 9.06 0.33 4.25
N ILE A 112 9.51 0.78 5.42
CA ILE A 112 8.70 0.77 6.65
C ILE A 112 7.52 1.72 6.52
N LEU A 113 7.73 2.94 5.99
CA LEU A 113 6.66 3.91 5.76
C LEU A 113 5.60 3.36 4.80
N SER A 114 6.03 2.76 3.68
CA SER A 114 5.12 2.10 2.73
C SER A 114 4.37 0.94 3.39
N GLY A 115 5.04 0.15 4.25
CA GLY A 115 4.42 -0.91 5.04
C GLY A 115 3.35 -0.41 6.01
N ILE A 116 3.61 0.71 6.69
CA ILE A 116 2.65 1.35 7.60
C ILE A 116 1.42 1.83 6.82
N THR A 117 1.61 2.53 5.70
CA THR A 117 0.50 3.04 4.87
C THR A 117 -0.36 1.89 4.32
N SER A 118 0.24 0.81 3.82
CA SER A 118 -0.47 -0.39 3.35
C SER A 118 -1.26 -1.07 4.47
N THR A 119 -0.68 -1.16 5.67
CA THR A 119 -1.35 -1.74 6.85
C THR A 119 -2.53 -0.89 7.29
N LEU A 120 -2.39 0.44 7.29
CA LEU A 120 -3.49 1.37 7.59
C LEU A 120 -4.62 1.25 6.57
N MET A 121 -4.29 1.18 5.28
CA MET A 121 -5.29 0.99 4.22
C MET A 121 -6.07 -0.32 4.40
N PHE A 122 -5.36 -1.42 4.69
CA PHE A 122 -5.98 -2.72 4.95
C PHE A 122 -6.86 -2.69 6.21
N GLY A 123 -6.40 -2.07 7.31
CA GLY A 123 -7.19 -1.90 8.53
C GLY A 123 -8.48 -1.10 8.29
N ILE A 124 -8.41 0.00 7.52
CA ILE A 124 -9.58 0.79 7.13
C ILE A 124 -10.56 -0.05 6.29
N ALA A 125 -10.05 -0.83 5.33
CA ALA A 125 -10.86 -1.72 4.50
C ALA A 125 -11.57 -2.78 5.33
N LEU A 126 -10.87 -3.39 6.29
CA LEU A 126 -11.43 -4.42 7.18
C LEU A 126 -12.55 -3.85 8.04
N VAL A 127 -12.35 -2.66 8.63
CA VAL A 127 -13.38 -1.97 9.41
C VAL A 127 -14.61 -1.66 8.57
N HIS A 128 -14.42 -1.23 7.32
CA HIS A 128 -15.51 -0.96 6.39
C HIS A 128 -16.32 -2.22 6.09
N TYR A 129 -15.64 -3.33 5.81
CA TYR A 129 -16.25 -4.61 5.50
C TYR A 129 -17.04 -5.18 6.69
N VAL A 130 -16.47 -5.15 7.90
CA VAL A 130 -17.14 -5.62 9.12
C VAL A 130 -18.39 -4.79 9.44
N LYS A 131 -18.32 -3.46 9.25
CA LYS A 131 -19.50 -2.57 9.45
C LYS A 131 -20.59 -2.84 8.41
N GLY A 132 -20.22 -3.15 7.17
CA GLY A 132 -21.16 -3.54 6.11
C GLY A 132 -21.93 -4.81 6.48
N ILE A 133 -21.24 -5.88 6.86
CA ILE A 133 -21.85 -7.15 7.29
C ILE A 133 -22.80 -6.93 8.47
N LYS A 134 -22.39 -6.09 9.44
CA LYS A 134 -23.20 -5.83 10.64
C LYS A 134 -24.50 -5.07 10.32
N LYS A 135 -24.50 -4.25 9.26
CA LYS A 135 -25.67 -3.49 8.79
C LYS A 135 -26.69 -4.39 8.06
N ASP A 136 -26.22 -5.41 7.35
CA ASP A 136 -27.06 -6.30 6.55
C ASP A 136 -27.68 -7.45 7.37
N ARG A 137 -27.08 -7.82 8.52
CA ARG A 137 -27.62 -8.86 9.41
C ARG A 137 -29.07 -8.61 9.91
N PRO A 138 -29.51 -7.39 10.26
CA PRO A 138 -30.88 -7.17 10.70
C PRO A 138 -31.91 -7.37 9.58
N ARG A 139 -31.54 -7.13 8.31
CA ARG A 139 -32.47 -7.28 7.17
C ARG A 139 -32.75 -8.75 6.86
N LEU A 140 -31.75 -9.63 6.97
CA LEU A 140 -31.91 -11.06 6.73
C LEU A 140 -32.70 -11.76 7.83
N ALA A 141 -32.74 -11.21 9.04
CA ALA A 141 -33.50 -11.77 10.17
C ALA A 141 -34.99 -11.35 10.15
N SER A 142 -35.36 -10.32 9.36
CA SER A 142 -36.76 -9.85 9.24
C SER A 142 -37.54 -10.52 8.10
N ASP A 143 -36.85 -11.27 7.23
CA ASP A 143 -37.45 -11.96 6.08
C ASP A 143 -37.68 -13.45 6.32
N GLN A 144 -37.54 -13.94 7.59
CA GLN A 144 -37.91 -15.27 8.05
C GLN A 144 -39.08 -15.19 9.03
#